data_7c9b352420702b8ffc7e1f2fe142ae77
#
_entry.id   7c9b352420702b8ffc7e1f2fe142ae77
#
_cell.length_a   1.000
_cell.length_b   1.000
_cell.length_c   1.000
_cell.angle_alpha   90.00
_cell.angle_beta   90.00
_cell.angle_gamma   90.00
#
_symmetry.space_group_name_H-M   'P 1'
#
loop_
_entity.id
_entity.type
_entity.pdbx_description
1 polymer ?
#
loop_
_entity_poly.entity_id
_entity_poly.type
_entity_poly.pdbx_seq_one_letter_code
_entity_poly.pdbx_strand_id
1 'polypeptide(L)'
;MTFGILNDLFRGICVGVAASITVGPVAVLCIQRTLSKSRRSGIVSGIGVACTDTFMAMAALFFYSMLQTQIEQYNTLLRVIGGIFVVIVGVYIFAQNPVPQIRRNRAGKTSLWQDFASIFGLTIANFIMVIPYILAFFAVFKISGGDMADHTFGGFMRSLFVIAGFFGGAVAWWTLLAFVINLFRRRFRPRHMLTINHVAGLIIGILGIYTILSVSYTHLRAHETLSDL
;
A
#
# COMPACT_ATOMS: atom_id res chain seq x y z
N MET A 1 -0.91 3.52 29.08
CA MET A 1 -0.40 4.37 27.99
C MET A 1 0.54 3.62 27.05
N THR A 2 1.54 2.91 27.54
CA THR A 2 2.53 2.16 26.72
C THR A 2 1.93 1.08 25.84
N PHE A 3 0.93 0.31 26.29
CA PHE A 3 0.27 -0.71 25.48
C PHE A 3 -0.49 -0.15 24.27
N GLY A 4 -1.08 1.02 24.36
CA GLY A 4 -1.76 1.69 23.24
C GLY A 4 -0.77 2.11 22.15
N ILE A 5 0.33 2.71 22.53
CA ILE A 5 1.39 3.17 21.63
C ILE A 5 2.02 2.00 20.86
N LEU A 6 2.31 0.89 21.55
CA LEU A 6 2.88 -0.31 20.93
C LEU A 6 1.91 -0.94 19.91
N ASN A 7 0.62 -0.95 20.25
CA ASN A 7 -0.43 -1.42 19.34
C ASN A 7 -0.57 -0.52 18.10
N ASP A 8 -0.52 0.80 18.27
CA ASP A 8 -0.58 1.75 17.16
C ASP A 8 0.63 1.63 16.24
N LEU A 9 1.83 1.48 16.80
CA LEU A 9 3.05 1.19 16.05
C LEU A 9 2.94 -0.13 15.27
N PHE A 10 2.46 -1.21 15.92
CA PHE A 10 2.30 -2.51 15.29
C PHE A 10 1.28 -2.47 14.15
N ARG A 11 0.13 -1.81 14.35
CA ARG A 11 -0.86 -1.59 13.29
C ARG A 11 -0.25 -0.82 12.12
N GLY A 12 0.50 0.24 12.40
CA GLY A 12 1.24 0.97 11.38
C GLY A 12 2.18 0.08 10.58
N ILE A 13 2.98 -0.77 11.25
CA ILE A 13 3.88 -1.74 10.60
C ILE A 13 3.09 -2.68 9.68
N CYS A 14 2.00 -3.27 10.18
CA CYS A 14 1.17 -4.18 9.38
C CYS A 14 0.61 -3.50 8.13
N VAL A 15 0.11 -2.27 8.26
CA VAL A 15 -0.40 -1.50 7.11
C VAL A 15 0.72 -1.16 6.14
N GLY A 16 1.89 -0.71 6.64
CA GLY A 16 3.04 -0.38 5.81
C GLY A 16 3.55 -1.57 5.00
N VAL A 17 3.62 -2.76 5.62
CA VAL A 17 3.94 -4.00 4.91
C VAL A 17 2.86 -4.34 3.89
N ALA A 18 1.58 -4.35 4.27
CA ALA A 18 0.47 -4.72 3.40
C ALA A 18 0.36 -3.78 2.19
N ALA A 19 0.51 -2.47 2.40
CA ALA A 19 0.52 -1.48 1.33
C ALA A 19 1.68 -1.68 0.35
N SER A 20 2.86 -2.09 0.86
CA SER A 20 4.07 -2.27 0.06
C SER A 20 4.12 -3.60 -0.71
N ILE A 21 3.29 -4.59 -0.35
CA ILE A 21 3.23 -5.90 -1.05
C ILE A 21 2.71 -5.75 -2.48
N THR A 22 2.00 -4.69 -2.79
CA THR A 22 1.42 -4.47 -4.12
C THR A 22 2.50 -4.38 -5.19
N VAL A 23 2.39 -5.26 -6.17
CA VAL A 23 3.35 -5.36 -7.26
C VAL A 23 2.88 -4.47 -8.41
N GLY A 24 3.41 -3.26 -8.46
CA GLY A 24 3.18 -2.31 -9.54
C GLY A 24 4.45 -1.99 -10.34
N PRO A 25 4.40 -1.00 -11.24
CA PRO A 25 5.57 -0.56 -12.03
C PRO A 25 6.77 -0.19 -11.16
N VAL A 26 6.49 0.35 -9.97
CA VAL A 26 7.50 0.74 -8.98
C VAL A 26 8.26 -0.47 -8.43
N ALA A 27 7.54 -1.54 -8.08
CA ALA A 27 8.15 -2.79 -7.61
C ALA A 27 9.02 -3.43 -8.70
N VAL A 28 8.53 -3.44 -9.95
CA VAL A 28 9.30 -3.91 -11.10
C VAL A 28 10.62 -3.15 -11.23
N LEU A 29 10.59 -1.84 -11.07
CA LEU A 29 11.78 -1.01 -11.16
C LEU A 29 12.78 -1.27 -10.02
N CYS A 30 12.30 -1.43 -8.77
CA CYS A 30 13.11 -1.80 -7.62
C CYS A 30 13.81 -3.16 -7.82
N ILE A 31 13.06 -4.16 -8.29
CA ILE A 31 13.58 -5.50 -8.59
C ILE A 31 14.60 -5.43 -9.72
N GLN A 32 14.30 -4.71 -10.78
CA GLN A 32 15.21 -4.52 -11.91
C GLN A 32 16.52 -3.88 -11.48
N ARG A 33 16.49 -2.84 -10.63
CA ARG A 33 17.69 -2.20 -10.09
C ARG A 33 18.50 -3.14 -9.22
N THR A 34 17.82 -3.95 -8.41
CA THR A 34 18.47 -4.98 -7.60
C THR A 34 19.22 -5.99 -8.49
N LEU A 35 18.61 -6.42 -9.58
CA LEU A 35 19.17 -7.42 -10.49
C LEU A 35 20.27 -6.85 -11.39
N SER A 36 20.04 -5.66 -11.95
CA SER A 36 20.94 -5.08 -12.98
C SER A 36 22.12 -4.29 -12.40
N LYS A 37 21.93 -3.66 -11.23
CA LYS A 37 22.96 -2.86 -10.58
C LYS A 37 23.52 -3.54 -9.33
N SER A 38 22.79 -3.41 -8.22
CA SER A 38 23.22 -3.95 -6.93
C SER A 38 22.07 -4.05 -5.94
N ARG A 39 22.25 -4.84 -4.88
CA ARG A 39 21.35 -4.88 -3.73
C ARG A 39 21.18 -3.48 -3.11
N ARG A 40 22.27 -2.70 -3.01
CA ARG A 40 22.22 -1.34 -2.46
C ARG A 40 21.30 -0.43 -3.27
N SER A 41 21.39 -0.48 -4.60
CA SER A 41 20.51 0.28 -5.50
C SER A 41 19.04 -0.10 -5.31
N GLY A 42 18.74 -1.39 -5.16
CA GLY A 42 17.39 -1.86 -4.85
C GLY A 42 16.87 -1.36 -3.50
N ILE A 43 17.67 -1.45 -2.44
CA ILE A 43 17.30 -0.96 -1.09
C ILE A 43 17.05 0.55 -1.11
N VAL A 44 17.94 1.34 -1.70
CA VAL A 44 17.80 2.80 -1.78
C VAL A 44 16.57 3.19 -2.59
N SER A 45 16.27 2.47 -3.66
CA SER A 45 15.01 2.64 -4.41
C SER A 45 13.81 2.32 -3.52
N GLY A 46 13.84 1.22 -2.77
CA GLY A 46 12.78 0.84 -1.85
C GLY A 46 12.55 1.86 -0.73
N ILE A 47 13.61 2.46 -0.20
CA ILE A 47 13.49 3.58 0.75
C ILE A 47 12.81 4.79 0.09
N GLY A 48 13.12 5.09 -1.18
CA GLY A 48 12.43 6.14 -1.93
C GLY A 48 10.92 5.90 -2.04
N VAL A 49 10.50 4.65 -2.30
CA VAL A 49 9.09 4.25 -2.29
C VAL A 49 8.49 4.44 -0.89
N ALA A 50 9.14 3.89 0.14
CA ALA A 50 8.65 3.98 1.52
C ALA A 50 8.48 5.44 1.99
N CYS A 51 9.39 6.34 1.63
CA CYS A 51 9.25 7.76 1.92
C CYS A 51 8.02 8.36 1.24
N THR A 52 7.80 8.06 -0.05
CA THR A 52 6.64 8.56 -0.79
C THR A 52 5.34 8.00 -0.24
N ASP A 53 5.26 6.69 -0.02
CA ASP A 53 4.08 6.03 0.52
C ASP A 53 3.73 6.56 1.92
N THR A 54 4.76 6.84 2.74
CA THR A 54 4.56 7.45 4.07
C THR A 54 4.03 8.87 3.96
N PHE A 55 4.54 9.67 3.02
CA PHE A 55 4.00 11.00 2.76
C PHE A 55 2.54 10.92 2.30
N MET A 56 2.21 9.99 1.42
CA MET A 56 0.83 9.75 0.98
C MET A 56 -0.06 9.25 2.14
N ALA A 57 0.48 8.40 3.03
CA ALA A 57 -0.24 7.93 4.21
C ALA A 57 -0.55 9.08 5.18
N MET A 58 0.38 10.02 5.40
CA MET A 58 0.13 11.24 6.19
C MET A 58 -0.97 12.09 5.55
N ALA A 59 -0.89 12.31 4.24
CA ALA A 59 -1.93 13.04 3.51
C ALA A 59 -3.30 12.34 3.62
N ALA A 60 -3.34 11.02 3.44
CA ALA A 60 -4.55 10.23 3.56
C ALA A 60 -5.19 10.32 4.95
N LEU A 61 -4.38 10.25 6.02
CA LEU A 61 -4.88 10.43 7.40
C LEU A 61 -5.39 11.83 7.65
N PHE A 62 -4.70 12.85 7.13
CA PHE A 62 -5.13 14.23 7.26
C PHE A 62 -6.47 14.47 6.56
N PHE A 63 -6.61 14.02 5.31
CA PHE A 63 -7.88 14.12 4.58
C PHE A 63 -8.99 13.31 5.23
N TYR A 64 -8.67 12.11 5.77
CA TYR A 64 -9.64 11.32 6.49
C TYR A 64 -10.19 12.07 7.71
N SER A 65 -9.33 12.71 8.51
CA SER A 65 -9.75 13.47 9.69
C SER A 65 -10.63 14.66 9.33
N MET A 66 -10.36 15.34 8.21
CA MET A 66 -11.19 16.47 7.73
C MET A 66 -12.56 16.04 7.21
N LEU A 67 -12.66 14.85 6.64
CA LEU A 67 -13.86 14.36 5.96
C LEU A 67 -14.59 13.27 6.77
N GLN A 68 -14.24 13.07 8.03
CA GLN A 68 -14.75 11.97 8.85
C GLN A 68 -16.28 11.95 8.87
N THR A 69 -16.94 13.08 9.12
CA THR A 69 -18.40 13.17 9.17
C THR A 69 -19.05 12.73 7.85
N GLN A 70 -18.48 13.16 6.72
CA GLN A 70 -18.96 12.79 5.39
C GLN A 70 -18.67 11.32 5.08
N ILE A 71 -17.49 10.83 5.52
CA ILE A 71 -17.11 9.42 5.35
C ILE A 71 -18.05 8.51 6.14
N GLU A 72 -18.41 8.86 7.37
CA GLU A 72 -19.35 8.10 8.19
C GLU A 72 -20.75 8.11 7.58
N GLN A 73 -21.22 9.27 7.10
CA GLN A 73 -22.52 9.42 6.44
C GLN A 73 -22.64 8.59 5.15
N TYR A 74 -21.57 8.52 4.36
CA TYR A 74 -21.55 7.80 3.07
C TYR A 74 -20.74 6.50 3.13
N ASN A 75 -20.53 5.92 4.32
CA ASN A 75 -19.65 4.77 4.54
C ASN A 75 -19.95 3.60 3.58
N THR A 76 -21.24 3.26 3.41
CA THR A 76 -21.66 2.17 2.51
C THR A 76 -21.28 2.45 1.07
N LEU A 77 -21.59 3.65 0.57
CA LEU A 77 -21.26 4.08 -0.79
C LEU A 77 -19.75 4.09 -1.03
N LEU A 78 -18.98 4.63 -0.08
CA LEU A 78 -17.54 4.71 -0.17
C LEU A 78 -16.88 3.32 -0.14
N ARG A 79 -17.41 2.38 0.65
CA ARG A 79 -16.92 1.00 0.66
C ARG A 79 -17.20 0.28 -0.67
N VAL A 80 -18.37 0.47 -1.25
CA VAL A 80 -18.70 -0.11 -2.57
C VAL A 80 -17.79 0.47 -3.66
N ILE A 81 -17.67 1.80 -3.72
CA ILE A 81 -16.77 2.47 -4.69
C ILE A 81 -15.33 2.04 -4.48
N GLY A 82 -14.85 2.03 -3.23
CA GLY A 82 -13.50 1.57 -2.88
C GLY A 82 -13.28 0.11 -3.26
N GLY A 83 -14.25 -0.76 -2.98
CA GLY A 83 -14.19 -2.17 -3.38
C GLY A 83 -14.10 -2.36 -4.89
N ILE A 84 -14.93 -1.64 -5.66
CA ILE A 84 -14.86 -1.65 -7.14
C ILE A 84 -13.48 -1.17 -7.61
N PHE A 85 -12.97 -0.09 -7.03
CA PHE A 85 -11.65 0.44 -7.35
C PHE A 85 -10.56 -0.60 -7.08
N VAL A 86 -10.60 -1.28 -5.93
CA VAL A 86 -9.62 -2.35 -5.58
C VAL A 86 -9.71 -3.51 -6.58
N VAL A 87 -10.90 -3.90 -7.03
CA VAL A 87 -11.07 -4.92 -8.08
C VAL A 87 -10.42 -4.46 -9.39
N ILE A 88 -10.68 -3.21 -9.81
CA ILE A 88 -10.06 -2.65 -11.03
C ILE A 88 -8.54 -2.67 -10.94
N VAL A 89 -7.97 -2.26 -9.81
CA VAL A 89 -6.52 -2.30 -9.57
C VAL A 89 -6.00 -3.74 -9.60
N GLY A 90 -6.70 -4.70 -8.99
CA GLY A 90 -6.35 -6.11 -9.03
C GLY A 90 -6.30 -6.64 -10.47
N VAL A 91 -7.32 -6.36 -11.27
CA VAL A 91 -7.37 -6.73 -12.71
C VAL A 91 -6.23 -6.05 -13.49
N TYR A 92 -5.99 -4.77 -13.24
CA TYR A 92 -4.91 -4.02 -13.88
C TYR A 92 -3.53 -4.65 -13.58
N ILE A 93 -3.24 -4.97 -12.31
CA ILE A 93 -1.98 -5.62 -11.91
C ILE A 93 -1.87 -7.01 -12.53
N PHE A 94 -2.96 -7.79 -12.52
CA PHE A 94 -3.01 -9.12 -13.13
C PHE A 94 -2.73 -9.07 -14.64
N ALA A 95 -3.32 -8.13 -15.36
CA ALA A 95 -3.16 -7.97 -16.81
C ALA A 95 -1.80 -7.38 -17.21
N GLN A 96 -1.07 -6.75 -16.26
CA GLN A 96 0.17 -6.07 -16.57
C GLN A 96 1.30 -7.07 -16.85
N ASN A 97 1.94 -6.94 -18.03
CA ASN A 97 3.12 -7.73 -18.38
C ASN A 97 4.40 -6.91 -18.15
N PRO A 98 5.14 -7.14 -17.06
CA PRO A 98 6.34 -6.38 -16.74
C PRO A 98 7.58 -6.81 -17.56
N VAL A 99 7.51 -7.94 -18.27
CA VAL A 99 8.65 -8.52 -18.98
C VAL A 99 9.26 -7.58 -20.05
N PRO A 100 8.47 -6.89 -20.89
CA PRO A 100 9.03 -5.95 -21.88
C PRO A 100 9.73 -4.77 -21.23
N GLN A 101 9.22 -4.24 -20.10
CA GLN A 101 9.82 -3.11 -19.39
C GLN A 101 11.18 -3.49 -18.79
N ILE A 102 11.31 -4.70 -18.23
CA ILE A 102 12.57 -5.19 -17.68
C ILE A 102 13.65 -5.31 -18.78
N ARG A 103 13.26 -5.70 -19.99
CA ARG A 103 14.18 -5.79 -21.14
C ARG A 103 14.61 -4.44 -21.69
N ARG A 104 13.71 -3.46 -21.71
CA ARG A 104 13.98 -2.11 -22.28
C ARG A 104 14.90 -1.28 -21.39
N ASN A 105 14.72 -1.35 -20.10
CA ASN A 105 15.49 -0.55 -19.15
C ASN A 105 16.74 -1.30 -18.67
N ARG A 106 17.70 -1.56 -19.56
CA ARG A 106 19.07 -1.85 -19.12
C ARG A 106 19.57 -0.61 -18.40
N ALA A 107 19.57 -0.66 -17.06
CA ALA A 107 19.88 0.46 -16.21
C ALA A 107 21.29 0.99 -16.53
N GLY A 108 21.35 2.22 -16.99
CA GLY A 108 22.58 2.97 -17.08
C GLY A 108 23.26 3.09 -15.70
N LYS A 109 24.52 3.50 -15.69
CA LYS A 109 25.25 3.78 -14.43
C LYS A 109 24.66 5.06 -13.80
N THR A 110 23.63 4.93 -12.96
CA THR A 110 23.09 6.04 -12.17
C THR A 110 23.59 5.97 -10.74
N SER A 111 23.70 7.12 -10.08
CA SER A 111 24.07 7.20 -8.67
C SER A 111 22.94 6.67 -7.77
N LEU A 112 23.24 6.32 -6.52
CA LEU A 112 22.22 5.91 -5.54
C LEU A 112 21.18 7.02 -5.30
N TRP A 113 21.60 8.29 -5.32
CA TRP A 113 20.71 9.43 -5.21
C TRP A 113 19.75 9.54 -6.40
N GLN A 114 20.22 9.30 -7.61
CA GLN A 114 19.35 9.24 -8.79
C GLN A 114 18.38 8.06 -8.74
N ASP A 115 18.80 6.94 -8.15
CA ASP A 115 17.93 5.79 -7.91
C ASP A 115 16.82 6.14 -6.93
N PHE A 116 17.13 6.83 -5.83
CA PHE A 116 16.16 7.34 -4.88
C PHE A 116 15.21 8.36 -5.54
N ALA A 117 15.75 9.45 -6.08
CA ALA A 117 14.95 10.56 -6.59
C ALA A 117 14.01 10.15 -7.73
N SER A 118 14.47 9.30 -8.65
CA SER A 118 13.65 8.86 -9.78
C SER A 118 12.51 7.94 -9.35
N ILE A 119 12.72 7.08 -8.34
CA ILE A 119 11.65 6.22 -7.83
C ILE A 119 10.68 7.01 -6.97
N PHE A 120 11.18 7.93 -6.15
CA PHE A 120 10.39 8.85 -5.36
C PHE A 120 9.43 9.66 -6.25
N GLY A 121 9.94 10.27 -7.32
CA GLY A 121 9.13 11.01 -8.28
C GLY A 121 8.11 10.14 -9.02
N LEU A 122 8.50 8.92 -9.43
CA LEU A 122 7.60 7.98 -10.09
C LEU A 122 6.46 7.55 -9.14
N THR A 123 6.76 7.30 -7.87
CA THR A 123 5.75 6.92 -6.88
C THR A 123 4.81 8.07 -6.58
N ILE A 124 5.32 9.32 -6.46
CA ILE A 124 4.46 10.51 -6.35
C ILE A 124 3.53 10.64 -7.55
N ALA A 125 4.00 10.43 -8.77
CA ALA A 125 3.18 10.51 -9.96
C ALA A 125 2.01 9.51 -9.97
N ASN A 126 2.11 8.42 -9.20
CA ASN A 126 1.05 7.42 -9.02
C ASN A 126 0.11 7.71 -7.84
N PHE A 127 0.14 8.90 -7.24
CA PHE A 127 -0.60 9.23 -6.01
C PHE A 127 -2.12 8.94 -6.10
N ILE A 128 -2.73 9.14 -7.27
CA ILE A 128 -4.16 8.90 -7.50
C ILE A 128 -4.55 7.44 -7.21
N MET A 129 -3.64 6.49 -7.51
CA MET A 129 -3.88 5.06 -7.24
C MET A 129 -3.51 4.66 -5.80
N VAL A 130 -2.52 5.32 -5.22
CA VAL A 130 -1.95 4.94 -3.92
C VAL A 130 -2.84 5.41 -2.75
N ILE A 131 -3.38 6.62 -2.79
CA ILE A 131 -4.17 7.18 -1.68
C ILE A 131 -5.43 6.35 -1.36
N PRO A 132 -6.31 6.01 -2.31
CA PRO A 132 -7.50 5.19 -2.01
C PRO A 132 -7.13 3.82 -1.43
N TYR A 133 -6.03 3.27 -1.87
CA TYR A 133 -5.50 2.00 -1.43
C TYR A 133 -4.99 2.06 0.01
N ILE A 134 -4.23 3.08 0.38
CA ILE A 134 -3.78 3.32 1.76
C ILE A 134 -4.99 3.53 2.69
N LEU A 135 -6.00 4.30 2.25
CA LEU A 135 -7.23 4.50 3.01
C LEU A 135 -7.98 3.19 3.25
N ALA A 136 -8.05 2.31 2.24
CA ALA A 136 -8.65 0.98 2.39
C ALA A 136 -7.91 0.15 3.45
N PHE A 137 -6.59 0.17 3.47
CA PHE A 137 -5.81 -0.52 4.50
C PHE A 137 -6.01 0.09 5.89
N PHE A 138 -6.05 1.40 6.02
CA PHE A 138 -6.36 2.05 7.30
C PHE A 138 -7.72 1.62 7.82
N ALA A 139 -8.73 1.53 6.96
CA ALA A 139 -10.06 1.05 7.32
C ALA A 139 -10.04 -0.42 7.78
N VAL A 140 -9.34 -1.30 7.08
CA VAL A 140 -9.21 -2.73 7.43
C VAL A 140 -8.54 -2.91 8.79
N PHE A 141 -7.47 -2.16 9.06
CA PHE A 141 -6.73 -2.23 10.32
C PHE A 141 -7.33 -1.35 11.43
N LYS A 142 -8.55 -0.81 11.20
CA LYS A 142 -9.28 0.05 12.15
C LYS A 142 -8.43 1.23 12.65
N ILE A 143 -7.65 1.81 11.77
CA ILE A 143 -6.92 3.04 12.02
C ILE A 143 -7.87 4.18 11.63
N SER A 144 -8.65 4.68 12.59
CA SER A 144 -9.58 5.77 12.34
C SER A 144 -8.90 7.12 12.59
N GLY A 145 -9.13 8.05 11.66
CA GLY A 145 -8.68 9.43 11.84
C GLY A 145 -9.33 10.11 13.05
N GLY A 146 -10.50 9.63 13.52
CA GLY A 146 -11.23 10.20 14.65
C GLY A 146 -10.46 10.09 15.98
N ASP A 147 -9.89 8.92 16.27
CA ASP A 147 -9.04 8.72 17.45
C ASP A 147 -7.73 9.52 17.37
N MET A 148 -7.35 9.98 16.17
CA MET A 148 -6.13 10.72 15.88
C MET A 148 -6.40 12.23 15.68
N ALA A 149 -7.64 12.60 15.32
CA ALA A 149 -8.08 13.98 15.17
C ALA A 149 -8.38 14.68 16.50
N ASP A 150 -8.32 13.96 17.62
CA ASP A 150 -8.25 14.59 18.92
C ASP A 150 -7.07 15.55 18.91
N HIS A 151 -7.35 16.87 18.87
CA HIS A 151 -6.35 17.93 18.94
C HIS A 151 -5.58 17.92 20.27
N THR A 152 -5.63 16.80 20.98
CA THR A 152 -4.85 16.53 22.18
C THR A 152 -3.45 16.04 21.81
N PHE A 153 -2.48 16.35 22.66
CA PHE A 153 -1.12 15.85 22.53
C PHE A 153 -1.07 14.32 22.41
N GLY A 154 -2.02 13.61 23.03
CA GLY A 154 -2.16 12.16 22.94
C GLY A 154 -2.53 11.66 21.53
N GLY A 155 -3.49 12.29 20.86
CA GLY A 155 -3.91 11.96 19.50
C GLY A 155 -2.78 12.20 18.50
N PHE A 156 -2.06 13.31 18.63
CA PHE A 156 -0.87 13.60 17.80
C PHE A 156 0.22 12.52 17.96
N MET A 157 0.54 12.13 19.19
CA MET A 157 1.53 11.06 19.43
C MET A 157 1.10 9.71 18.81
N ARG A 158 -0.17 9.34 18.94
CA ARG A 158 -0.70 8.11 18.33
C ARG A 158 -0.53 8.13 16.80
N SER A 159 -0.89 9.23 16.15
CA SER A 159 -0.68 9.42 14.70
C SER A 159 0.78 9.26 14.31
N LEU A 160 1.68 9.85 15.08
CA LEU A 160 3.12 9.76 14.84
C LEU A 160 3.62 8.32 14.92
N PHE A 161 3.17 7.53 15.91
CA PHE A 161 3.55 6.12 16.05
C PHE A 161 3.00 5.24 14.93
N VAL A 162 1.76 5.49 14.47
CA VAL A 162 1.20 4.80 13.30
C VAL A 162 2.01 5.10 12.04
N ILE A 163 2.34 6.36 11.79
CA ILE A 163 3.12 6.77 10.63
C ILE A 163 4.55 6.23 10.70
N ALA A 164 5.18 6.28 11.87
CA ALA A 164 6.50 5.68 12.07
C ALA A 164 6.48 4.16 11.84
N GLY A 165 5.44 3.48 12.35
CA GLY A 165 5.21 2.07 12.08
C GLY A 165 5.02 1.78 10.60
N PHE A 166 4.20 2.56 9.91
CA PHE A 166 3.98 2.45 8.47
C PHE A 166 5.29 2.57 7.69
N PHE A 167 6.09 3.60 7.96
CA PHE A 167 7.38 3.77 7.34
C PHE A 167 8.32 2.59 7.61
N GLY A 168 8.42 2.16 8.89
CA GLY A 168 9.23 1.00 9.27
C GLY A 168 8.81 -0.28 8.57
N GLY A 169 7.50 -0.54 8.47
CA GLY A 169 6.94 -1.69 7.76
C GLY A 169 7.25 -1.65 6.26
N ALA A 170 7.05 -0.49 5.63
CA ALA A 170 7.37 -0.30 4.21
C ALA A 170 8.87 -0.49 3.93
N VAL A 171 9.75 0.12 4.72
CA VAL A 171 11.22 -0.05 4.59
C VAL A 171 11.62 -1.50 4.80
N ALA A 172 11.06 -2.18 5.81
CA ALA A 172 11.33 -3.59 6.08
C ALA A 172 10.95 -4.46 4.88
N TRP A 173 9.76 -4.24 4.29
CA TRP A 173 9.31 -4.97 3.11
C TRP A 173 10.24 -4.78 1.90
N TRP A 174 10.55 -3.52 1.54
CA TRP A 174 11.40 -3.22 0.39
C TRP A 174 12.82 -3.72 0.57
N THR A 175 13.35 -3.67 1.80
CA THR A 175 14.67 -4.22 2.13
C THR A 175 14.68 -5.74 2.01
N LEU A 176 13.65 -6.42 2.54
CA LEU A 176 13.47 -7.85 2.43
C LEU A 176 13.37 -8.27 0.96
N LEU A 177 12.55 -7.57 0.16
CA LEU A 177 12.39 -7.82 -1.26
C LEU A 177 13.72 -7.72 -2.00
N ALA A 178 14.48 -6.64 -1.78
CA ALA A 178 15.79 -6.46 -2.39
C ALA A 178 16.79 -7.54 -1.97
N PHE A 179 16.72 -7.98 -0.71
CA PHE A 179 17.56 -9.07 -0.20
C PHE A 179 17.21 -10.41 -0.87
N VAL A 180 15.93 -10.78 -0.89
CA VAL A 180 15.44 -12.03 -1.51
C VAL A 180 15.78 -12.05 -3.01
N ILE A 181 15.51 -10.97 -3.73
CA ILE A 181 15.83 -10.88 -5.16
C ILE A 181 17.32 -11.00 -5.41
N ASN A 182 18.16 -10.39 -4.58
CA ASN A 182 19.61 -10.50 -4.71
C ASN A 182 20.11 -11.92 -4.45
N LEU A 183 19.51 -12.65 -3.49
CA LEU A 183 19.85 -14.04 -3.19
C LEU A 183 19.58 -14.95 -4.40
N PHE A 184 18.46 -14.74 -5.06
CA PHE A 184 18.05 -15.51 -6.23
C PHE A 184 18.53 -14.90 -7.56
N ARG A 185 19.37 -13.88 -7.55
CA ARG A 185 19.81 -13.12 -8.74
C ARG A 185 20.27 -14.02 -9.91
N ARG A 186 20.98 -15.12 -9.62
CA ARG A 186 21.47 -16.06 -10.64
C ARG A 186 20.36 -16.91 -11.26
N ARG A 187 19.25 -17.15 -10.55
CA ARG A 187 18.12 -17.98 -10.96
C ARG A 187 16.89 -17.18 -11.39
N PHE A 188 16.90 -15.87 -11.13
CA PHE A 188 15.75 -15.03 -11.39
C PHE A 188 15.57 -14.79 -12.89
N ARG A 189 14.42 -15.20 -13.41
CA ARG A 189 14.02 -14.95 -14.81
C ARG A 189 12.92 -13.88 -14.85
N PRO A 190 12.87 -13.00 -15.88
CA PRO A 190 11.81 -12.01 -16.01
C PRO A 190 10.38 -12.59 -15.97
N ARG A 191 10.21 -13.86 -16.37
CA ARG A 191 8.93 -14.56 -16.31
C ARG A 191 8.38 -14.74 -14.88
N HIS A 192 9.24 -14.80 -13.85
CA HIS A 192 8.80 -14.88 -12.47
C HIS A 192 8.03 -13.64 -12.05
N MET A 193 8.34 -12.46 -12.63
CA MET A 193 7.58 -11.23 -12.40
C MET A 193 6.14 -11.31 -12.89
N LEU A 194 5.91 -12.01 -14.01
CA LEU A 194 4.56 -12.22 -14.51
C LEU A 194 3.74 -13.05 -13.52
N THR A 195 4.33 -14.13 -13.00
CA THR A 195 3.67 -14.96 -11.96
C THR A 195 3.37 -14.15 -10.71
N ILE A 196 4.31 -13.31 -10.25
CA ILE A 196 4.11 -12.45 -9.07
C ILE A 196 2.96 -11.47 -9.31
N ASN A 197 2.90 -10.83 -10.48
CA ASN A 197 1.81 -9.93 -10.83
C ASN A 197 0.45 -10.66 -10.88
N HIS A 198 0.40 -11.85 -11.46
CA HIS A 198 -0.83 -12.63 -11.51
C HIS A 198 -1.32 -12.99 -10.10
N VAL A 199 -0.43 -13.49 -9.24
CA VAL A 199 -0.78 -13.85 -7.86
C VAL A 199 -1.21 -12.62 -7.07
N ALA A 200 -0.46 -11.51 -7.13
CA ALA A 200 -0.79 -10.27 -6.43
C ALA A 200 -2.11 -9.68 -6.93
N GLY A 201 -2.30 -9.59 -8.25
CA GLY A 201 -3.54 -9.09 -8.86
C GLY A 201 -4.76 -9.92 -8.47
N LEU A 202 -4.61 -11.26 -8.44
CA LEU A 202 -5.67 -12.16 -7.99
C LEU A 202 -6.05 -11.93 -6.52
N ILE A 203 -5.05 -11.87 -5.63
CA ILE A 203 -5.29 -11.62 -4.19
C ILE A 203 -5.99 -10.28 -3.98
N ILE A 204 -5.50 -9.22 -4.62
CA ILE A 204 -6.08 -7.88 -4.52
C ILE A 204 -7.51 -7.87 -5.08
N GLY A 205 -7.75 -8.51 -6.21
CA GLY A 205 -9.09 -8.64 -6.81
C GLY A 205 -10.08 -9.36 -5.88
N ILE A 206 -9.65 -10.49 -5.26
CA ILE A 206 -10.46 -11.21 -4.28
C ILE A 206 -10.78 -10.35 -3.06
N LEU A 207 -9.80 -9.60 -2.53
CA LEU A 207 -10.02 -8.67 -1.40
C LEU A 207 -11.02 -7.57 -1.76
N GLY A 208 -10.97 -7.03 -2.97
CA GLY A 208 -11.95 -6.06 -3.46
C GLY A 208 -13.36 -6.63 -3.54
N ILE A 209 -13.51 -7.84 -4.09
CA ILE A 209 -14.80 -8.55 -4.15
C ILE A 209 -15.32 -8.83 -2.72
N TYR A 210 -14.47 -9.31 -1.83
CA TYR A 210 -14.84 -9.55 -0.43
C TYR A 210 -15.36 -8.27 0.24
N THR A 211 -14.71 -7.14 0.00
CA THR A 211 -15.14 -5.83 0.52
C THR A 211 -16.54 -5.46 0.04
N ILE A 212 -16.83 -5.63 -1.25
CA ILE A 212 -18.16 -5.36 -1.83
C ILE A 212 -19.22 -6.29 -1.23
N LEU A 213 -18.94 -7.58 -1.16
CA LEU A 213 -19.87 -8.57 -0.60
C LEU A 213 -20.16 -8.33 0.88
N SER A 214 -19.15 -7.96 1.67
CA SER A 214 -19.32 -7.69 3.10
C SER A 214 -20.27 -6.52 3.36
N VAL A 215 -20.30 -5.53 2.47
CA VAL A 215 -21.26 -4.41 2.52
C VAL A 215 -22.66 -4.87 2.18
N SER A 216 -22.81 -5.74 1.16
CA SER A 216 -24.11 -6.26 0.73
C SER A 216 -24.79 -7.10 1.84
N TYR A 217 -24.03 -7.92 2.55
CA TYR A 217 -24.53 -8.72 3.68
C TYR A 217 -25.01 -7.87 4.87
N THR A 218 -24.32 -6.79 5.20
CA THR A 218 -24.73 -5.89 6.27
C THR A 218 -26.04 -5.16 5.95
N HIS A 219 -26.26 -4.84 4.69
CA HIS A 219 -27.54 -4.20 4.24
C HIS A 219 -28.73 -5.16 4.31
N LEU A 220 -28.56 -6.42 3.86
CA LEU A 220 -29.62 -7.42 3.89
C LEU A 220 -30.04 -7.73 5.33
N ARG A 221 -29.09 -7.88 6.24
CA ARG A 221 -29.40 -8.16 7.66
C ARG A 221 -30.08 -6.99 8.38
N ALA A 222 -29.78 -5.75 8.00
CA ALA A 222 -30.47 -4.57 8.53
C ALA A 222 -31.92 -4.47 8.04
N HIS A 223 -32.21 -4.95 6.83
CA HIS A 223 -33.59 -5.02 6.30
C HIS A 223 -34.42 -6.14 6.94
N GLU A 224 -33.81 -7.31 7.19
CA GLU A 224 -34.50 -8.44 7.89
C GLU A 224 -34.91 -8.05 9.32
N THR A 225 -34.03 -7.40 10.08
CA THR A 225 -34.37 -6.96 11.45
C THR A 225 -35.41 -5.85 11.51
N LEU A 226 -35.61 -5.08 10.45
CA LEU A 226 -36.69 -4.07 10.35
C LEU A 226 -38.03 -4.65 9.87
N SER A 227 -38.03 -5.83 9.26
CA SER A 227 -39.26 -6.52 8.84
C SER A 227 -39.83 -7.43 9.93
N ASP A 228 -39.07 -7.72 10.97
CA ASP A 228 -39.44 -8.55 12.12
C ASP A 228 -39.93 -7.73 13.34
N LEU A 229 -40.05 -6.39 13.20
CA LEU A 229 -40.63 -5.45 14.18
C LEU A 229 -41.97 -4.90 13.69
#